data_181c065ac7ee673c0922d79d749a4d29
#
_entry.id   181c065ac7ee673c0922d79d749a4d29
#
_cell.length_a   1.000
_cell.length_b   1.000
_cell.length_c   1.000
_cell.angle_alpha   90.00
_cell.angle_beta   90.00
_cell.angle_gamma   90.00
#
_symmetry.space_group_name_H-M   'P 1'
#
loop_
_entity.id
_entity.type
_entity.pdbx_description
1 polymer ?
#
loop_
_entity_poly.entity_id
_entity_poly.type
_entity_poly.pdbx_seq_one_letter_code
_entity_poly.pdbx_strand_id
1 'polypeptide(L)'
;MSSIVFSHGNSFPASTYGVMLGSLRRRGYAVAAIEKFGHDPQYPVTDNWPRLVQQLADFAAQQKAADQGQAPVLVGHSLGGILSLMCAARHPELARAVVMLDSPVLGGWRAGAVRVVKRTVLMQRFSPAQTSRRRRDQWDDREAVYQHFAGKKLFARWDPQVLRDYVDHGTVDADGTWRLAFDREIESRIYETLPHNLDRLLRRHPLKCPLAFVGGLQSAEMKQVGGIDSTARLARGRVTMLEGTHLFPMEKPLATAAAIEASLRGMGI
;
A
#
# COMPACT_ATOMS: atom_id res chain seq x y z
N MET A 1 13.61 -19.59 5.59
CA MET A 1 13.39 -18.15 5.87
C MET A 1 12.01 -17.79 5.36
N SER A 2 11.24 -16.96 6.07
CA SER A 2 9.91 -16.59 5.56
C SER A 2 10.05 -15.55 4.44
N SER A 3 9.40 -15.80 3.31
CA SER A 3 9.35 -14.86 2.20
C SER A 3 8.23 -13.82 2.41
N ILE A 4 8.51 -12.57 2.06
CA ILE A 4 7.58 -11.44 2.12
C ILE A 4 7.38 -10.91 0.70
N VAL A 5 6.13 -10.77 0.28
CA VAL A 5 5.74 -9.98 -0.89
C VAL A 5 5.17 -8.65 -0.41
N PHE A 6 5.85 -7.56 -0.74
CA PHE A 6 5.45 -6.22 -0.35
C PHE A 6 4.67 -5.52 -1.48
N SER A 7 3.58 -4.88 -1.10
CA SER A 7 2.70 -4.08 -1.97
C SER A 7 2.69 -2.62 -1.49
N HIS A 8 3.10 -1.72 -2.36
CA HIS A 8 3.26 -0.29 -2.05
C HIS A 8 1.93 0.49 -1.93
N GLY A 9 1.99 1.68 -1.34
CA GLY A 9 0.90 2.66 -1.35
C GLY A 9 0.78 3.36 -2.71
N ASN A 10 -0.42 3.86 -3.05
CA ASN A 10 -0.63 4.61 -4.29
C ASN A 10 0.33 5.81 -4.36
N SER A 11 0.87 6.12 -5.53
CA SER A 11 1.85 7.20 -5.79
C SER A 11 3.30 6.93 -5.42
N PHE A 12 3.59 5.86 -4.70
CA PHE A 12 4.93 5.57 -4.17
C PHE A 12 5.42 4.23 -4.69
N PRO A 13 6.34 4.19 -5.67
CA PRO A 13 6.97 2.94 -6.11
C PRO A 13 7.57 2.15 -4.93
N ALA A 14 7.66 0.83 -5.05
CA ALA A 14 8.16 -0.03 -3.97
C ALA A 14 9.57 0.35 -3.51
N SER A 15 10.41 0.83 -4.40
CA SER A 15 11.77 1.32 -4.10
C SER A 15 11.79 2.50 -3.12
N THR A 16 10.70 3.29 -3.01
CA THR A 16 10.55 4.33 -1.98
C THR A 16 10.62 3.76 -0.56
N TYR A 17 10.28 2.49 -0.38
CA TYR A 17 10.32 1.80 0.92
C TYR A 17 11.68 1.12 1.18
N GLY A 18 12.74 1.49 0.45
CA GLY A 18 14.06 0.84 0.46
C GLY A 18 14.63 0.64 1.85
N VAL A 19 14.55 1.65 2.71
CA VAL A 19 15.06 1.59 4.11
C VAL A 19 14.30 0.53 4.93
N MET A 20 12.97 0.51 4.85
CA MET A 20 12.11 -0.46 5.54
C MET A 20 12.36 -1.89 5.03
N LEU A 21 12.34 -2.08 3.71
CA LEU A 21 12.53 -3.39 3.08
C LEU A 21 13.95 -3.91 3.31
N GLY A 22 14.95 -3.03 3.27
CA GLY A 22 16.35 -3.35 3.62
C GLY A 22 16.49 -3.79 5.08
N SER A 23 15.76 -3.15 5.99
CA SER A 23 15.73 -3.57 7.40
C SER A 23 15.13 -4.97 7.57
N LEU A 24 14.04 -5.31 6.86
CA LEU A 24 13.48 -6.66 6.87
C LEU A 24 14.45 -7.70 6.31
N ARG A 25 15.17 -7.38 5.22
CA ARG A 25 16.20 -8.28 4.66
C ARG A 25 17.33 -8.54 5.65
N ARG A 26 17.82 -7.49 6.36
CA ARG A 26 18.85 -7.66 7.42
C ARG A 26 18.35 -8.49 8.62
N ARG A 27 17.05 -8.59 8.82
CA ARG A 27 16.41 -9.44 9.85
C ARG A 27 16.18 -10.87 9.37
N GLY A 28 16.62 -11.24 8.15
CA GLY A 28 16.56 -12.60 7.62
C GLY A 28 15.32 -12.92 6.80
N TYR A 29 14.51 -11.92 6.39
CA TYR A 29 13.39 -12.15 5.48
C TYR A 29 13.83 -12.03 4.02
N ALA A 30 13.36 -12.94 3.16
CA ALA A 30 13.43 -12.75 1.71
C ALA A 30 12.31 -11.81 1.30
N VAL A 31 12.66 -10.62 0.76
CA VAL A 31 11.66 -9.58 0.44
C VAL A 31 11.65 -9.29 -1.05
N ALA A 32 10.51 -9.53 -1.69
CA ALA A 32 10.20 -9.15 -3.07
C ALA A 32 9.05 -8.13 -3.11
N ALA A 33 8.99 -7.32 -4.16
CA ALA A 33 7.94 -6.31 -4.32
C ALA A 33 7.63 -6.06 -5.80
N ILE A 34 6.38 -5.75 -6.10
CA ILE A 34 5.98 -5.16 -7.38
C ILE A 34 6.30 -3.67 -7.32
N GLU A 35 7.10 -3.20 -8.28
CA GLU A 35 7.59 -1.81 -8.27
C GLU A 35 6.45 -0.79 -8.44
N LYS A 36 5.53 -1.02 -9.38
CA LYS A 36 4.37 -0.14 -9.61
C LYS A 36 3.13 -0.94 -9.99
N PHE A 37 2.08 -0.88 -9.17
CA PHE A 37 0.78 -1.43 -9.55
C PHE A 37 0.09 -0.59 -10.62
N GLY A 38 -0.62 -1.25 -11.54
CA GLY A 38 -1.46 -0.62 -12.56
C GLY A 38 -0.71 -0.05 -13.77
N HIS A 39 0.64 -0.14 -13.79
CA HIS A 39 1.45 0.34 -14.91
C HIS A 39 1.74 -0.73 -15.96
N ASP A 40 1.45 -1.99 -15.66
CA ASP A 40 1.53 -3.09 -16.61
C ASP A 40 0.21 -3.16 -17.41
N PRO A 41 0.24 -3.07 -18.76
CA PRO A 41 -0.96 -3.15 -19.60
C PRO A 41 -1.77 -4.44 -19.43
N GLN A 42 -1.17 -5.52 -18.97
CA GLN A 42 -1.85 -6.79 -18.67
C GLN A 42 -2.78 -6.68 -17.46
N TYR A 43 -2.51 -5.73 -16.56
CA TYR A 43 -3.24 -5.52 -15.31
C TYR A 43 -3.79 -4.10 -15.19
N PRO A 44 -4.70 -3.67 -16.10
CA PRO A 44 -5.23 -2.31 -16.10
C PRO A 44 -6.03 -2.02 -14.82
N VAL A 45 -6.03 -0.76 -14.40
CA VAL A 45 -6.84 -0.31 -13.26
C VAL A 45 -8.32 -0.30 -13.66
N THR A 46 -9.12 -1.13 -12.99
CA THR A 46 -10.57 -1.27 -13.20
C THR A 46 -11.31 -1.20 -11.87
N ASP A 47 -12.64 -0.99 -11.91
CA ASP A 47 -13.46 -0.84 -10.71
C ASP A 47 -13.30 -2.03 -9.74
N ASN A 48 -13.15 -1.74 -8.45
CA ASN A 48 -12.85 -2.72 -7.39
C ASN A 48 -11.54 -3.50 -7.56
N TRP A 49 -10.62 -3.09 -8.42
CA TRP A 49 -9.24 -3.56 -8.59
C TRP A 49 -9.01 -5.06 -8.88
N PRO A 50 -9.89 -5.78 -9.60
CA PRO A 50 -9.69 -7.22 -9.81
C PRO A 50 -8.41 -7.54 -10.57
N ARG A 51 -7.96 -6.65 -11.49
CA ARG A 51 -6.72 -6.85 -12.26
C ARG A 51 -5.47 -6.57 -11.43
N LEU A 52 -5.50 -5.57 -10.54
CA LEU A 52 -4.39 -5.33 -9.60
C LEU A 52 -4.24 -6.48 -8.59
N VAL A 53 -5.37 -7.06 -8.15
CA VAL A 53 -5.35 -8.28 -7.31
C VAL A 53 -4.76 -9.45 -8.09
N GLN A 54 -5.07 -9.61 -9.38
CA GLN A 54 -4.48 -10.65 -10.23
C GLN A 54 -2.98 -10.43 -10.39
N GLN A 55 -2.52 -9.19 -10.62
CA GLN A 55 -1.08 -8.85 -10.68
C GLN A 55 -0.34 -9.32 -9.42
N LEU A 56 -0.92 -9.03 -8.24
CA LEU A 56 -0.36 -9.48 -6.97
C LEU A 56 -0.39 -11.02 -6.84
N ALA A 57 -1.48 -11.66 -7.26
CA ALA A 57 -1.62 -13.12 -7.19
C ALA A 57 -0.58 -13.83 -8.07
N ASP A 58 -0.40 -13.37 -9.31
CA ASP A 58 0.57 -13.95 -10.24
C ASP A 58 2.01 -13.76 -9.72
N PHE A 59 2.32 -12.58 -9.17
CA PHE A 59 3.61 -12.32 -8.54
C PHE A 59 3.84 -13.19 -7.29
N ALA A 60 2.82 -13.32 -6.41
CA ALA A 60 2.91 -14.16 -5.23
C ALA A 60 3.06 -15.65 -5.60
N ALA A 61 2.41 -16.12 -6.67
CA ALA A 61 2.56 -17.47 -7.20
C ALA A 61 3.99 -17.73 -7.69
N GLN A 62 4.61 -16.76 -8.38
CA GLN A 62 6.02 -16.84 -8.80
C GLN A 62 6.96 -16.93 -7.58
N GLN A 63 6.73 -16.10 -6.54
CA GLN A 63 7.54 -16.15 -5.33
C GLN A 63 7.35 -17.47 -4.57
N LYS A 64 6.12 -17.99 -4.51
CA LYS A 64 5.83 -19.31 -3.93
C LYS A 64 6.57 -20.43 -4.66
N ALA A 65 6.60 -20.40 -5.98
CA ALA A 65 7.34 -21.38 -6.77
C ALA A 65 8.86 -21.29 -6.52
N ALA A 66 9.41 -20.08 -6.41
CA ALA A 66 10.83 -19.84 -6.10
C ALA A 66 11.19 -20.26 -4.66
N ASP A 67 10.24 -20.24 -3.72
CA ASP A 67 10.42 -20.65 -2.31
C ASP A 67 9.91 -22.09 -2.06
N GLN A 68 10.19 -23.01 -2.97
CA GLN A 68 9.88 -24.44 -2.85
C GLN A 68 8.40 -24.75 -2.50
N GLY A 69 7.49 -23.91 -2.99
CA GLY A 69 6.06 -24.07 -2.77
C GLY A 69 5.53 -23.45 -1.46
N GLN A 70 6.38 -22.80 -0.67
CA GLN A 70 5.97 -22.07 0.52
C GLN A 70 5.29 -20.75 0.16
N ALA A 71 4.05 -20.54 0.59
CA ALA A 71 3.32 -19.31 0.35
C ALA A 71 3.99 -18.13 1.09
N PRO A 72 4.18 -16.96 0.44
CA PRO A 72 4.74 -15.78 1.07
C PRO A 72 3.78 -15.16 2.11
N VAL A 73 4.33 -14.31 2.97
CA VAL A 73 3.55 -13.32 3.72
C VAL A 73 3.27 -12.13 2.81
N LEU A 74 2.01 -11.71 2.73
CA LEU A 74 1.64 -10.49 2.00
C LEU A 74 1.65 -9.30 2.96
N VAL A 75 2.53 -8.34 2.70
CA VAL A 75 2.63 -7.09 3.47
C VAL A 75 2.28 -5.94 2.55
N GLY A 76 1.37 -5.06 2.95
CA GLY A 76 1.00 -3.95 2.08
C GLY A 76 0.65 -2.67 2.83
N HIS A 77 1.01 -1.54 2.24
CA HIS A 77 0.69 -0.21 2.73
C HIS A 77 -0.46 0.41 1.94
N SER A 78 -1.46 0.97 2.63
CA SER A 78 -2.56 1.71 1.99
C SER A 78 -3.25 0.88 0.89
N LEU A 79 -3.17 1.28 -0.39
CA LEU A 79 -3.55 0.48 -1.57
C LEU A 79 -3.07 -0.97 -1.44
N GLY A 80 -1.78 -1.15 -1.18
CA GLY A 80 -1.14 -2.47 -1.12
C GLY A 80 -1.69 -3.35 -0.02
N GLY A 81 -2.10 -2.78 1.11
CA GLY A 81 -2.74 -3.56 2.19
C GLY A 81 -4.12 -4.08 1.80
N ILE A 82 -4.91 -3.28 1.10
CA ILE A 82 -6.20 -3.73 0.55
C ILE A 82 -6.00 -4.80 -0.53
N LEU A 83 -5.01 -4.62 -1.43
CA LEU A 83 -4.68 -5.63 -2.44
C LEU A 83 -4.24 -6.94 -1.79
N SER A 84 -3.40 -6.89 -0.76
CA SER A 84 -2.95 -8.06 0.02
C SER A 84 -4.12 -8.80 0.67
N LEU A 85 -5.05 -8.07 1.28
CA LEU A 85 -6.27 -8.63 1.86
C LEU A 85 -7.15 -9.31 0.81
N MET A 86 -7.38 -8.64 -0.32
CA MET A 86 -8.22 -9.17 -1.41
C MET A 86 -7.57 -10.38 -2.08
N CYS A 87 -6.25 -10.37 -2.26
CA CYS A 87 -5.49 -11.48 -2.79
C CYS A 87 -5.59 -12.70 -1.87
N ALA A 88 -5.31 -12.54 -0.58
CA ALA A 88 -5.41 -13.63 0.41
C ALA A 88 -6.82 -14.21 0.53
N ALA A 89 -7.86 -13.38 0.35
CA ALA A 89 -9.25 -13.85 0.35
C ALA A 89 -9.61 -14.67 -0.90
N ARG A 90 -9.14 -14.27 -2.09
CA ARG A 90 -9.44 -14.93 -3.36
C ARG A 90 -8.53 -16.11 -3.65
N HIS A 91 -7.28 -16.03 -3.22
CA HIS A 91 -6.20 -16.99 -3.48
C HIS A 91 -5.54 -17.41 -2.16
N PRO A 92 -6.27 -18.12 -1.27
CA PRO A 92 -5.77 -18.44 0.07
C PRO A 92 -4.52 -19.32 0.07
N GLU A 93 -4.24 -20.02 -1.01
CA GLU A 93 -3.03 -20.83 -1.22
C GLU A 93 -1.78 -19.99 -1.50
N LEU A 94 -1.95 -18.66 -1.78
CA LEU A 94 -0.86 -17.73 -2.09
C LEU A 94 -0.48 -16.82 -0.90
N ALA A 95 -1.13 -16.99 0.25
CA ALA A 95 -0.87 -16.14 1.41
C ALA A 95 -0.77 -16.97 2.70
N ARG A 96 0.42 -16.98 3.31
CA ARG A 96 0.63 -17.58 4.63
C ARG A 96 0.11 -16.68 5.77
N ALA A 97 0.21 -15.38 5.60
CA ALA A 97 -0.35 -14.36 6.48
C ALA A 97 -0.49 -13.02 5.73
N VAL A 98 -1.23 -12.09 6.32
CA VAL A 98 -1.35 -10.71 5.81
C VAL A 98 -0.94 -9.73 6.91
N VAL A 99 -0.12 -8.73 6.57
CA VAL A 99 0.15 -7.55 7.42
C VAL A 99 -0.28 -6.30 6.67
N MET A 100 -1.26 -5.59 7.19
CA MET A 100 -1.77 -4.36 6.59
C MET A 100 -1.17 -3.15 7.32
N LEU A 101 -0.52 -2.25 6.57
CA LEU A 101 0.05 -1.01 7.08
C LEU A 101 -0.89 0.14 6.70
N ASP A 102 -1.54 0.72 7.69
CA ASP A 102 -2.50 1.84 7.57
C ASP A 102 -3.51 1.69 6.42
N SER A 103 -4.09 0.51 6.30
CA SER A 103 -5.08 0.16 5.28
C SER A 103 -6.40 -0.22 5.96
N PRO A 104 -7.10 0.72 6.60
CA PRO A 104 -8.30 0.39 7.38
C PRO A 104 -9.44 -0.09 6.48
N VAL A 105 -10.16 -1.10 6.95
CA VAL A 105 -11.29 -1.71 6.24
C VAL A 105 -12.59 -1.05 6.69
N LEU A 106 -13.33 -0.51 5.73
CA LEU A 106 -14.69 -0.03 5.96
C LEU A 106 -15.63 -1.23 6.17
N GLY A 107 -16.31 -1.27 7.30
CA GLY A 107 -17.29 -2.32 7.61
C GLY A 107 -18.75 -1.85 7.49
N GLY A 108 -19.62 -2.80 7.14
CA GLY A 108 -21.06 -2.63 7.22
C GLY A 108 -21.67 -1.58 6.28
N TRP A 109 -22.68 -0.84 6.76
CA TRP A 109 -23.42 0.18 5.99
C TRP A 109 -22.55 1.36 5.51
N ARG A 110 -21.42 1.63 6.18
CA ARG A 110 -20.49 2.69 5.79
C ARG A 110 -19.81 2.40 4.45
N ALA A 111 -19.57 1.13 4.12
CA ALA A 111 -19.08 0.73 2.79
C ALA A 111 -20.11 1.07 1.68
N GLY A 112 -21.40 0.96 1.98
CA GLY A 112 -22.49 1.39 1.10
C GLY A 112 -22.55 2.91 0.91
N ALA A 113 -22.30 3.69 1.95
CA ALA A 113 -22.28 5.14 1.90
C ALA A 113 -21.16 5.68 1.00
N VAL A 114 -19.96 5.07 1.01
CA VAL A 114 -18.84 5.44 0.10
C VAL A 114 -19.25 5.31 -1.36
N ARG A 115 -20.05 4.32 -1.70
CA ARG A 115 -20.58 4.13 -3.07
C ARG A 115 -21.49 5.27 -3.51
N VAL A 116 -22.29 5.82 -2.59
CA VAL A 116 -23.22 6.94 -2.87
C VAL A 116 -22.44 8.26 -2.95
N VAL A 117 -21.49 8.47 -2.02
CA VAL A 117 -20.67 9.69 -1.94
C VAL A 117 -19.74 9.84 -3.16
N LYS A 118 -19.21 8.75 -3.70
CA LYS A 118 -18.41 8.77 -4.96
C LYS A 118 -19.17 9.38 -6.15
N ARG A 119 -20.51 9.43 -6.11
CA ARG A 119 -21.36 9.94 -7.20
C ARG A 119 -21.69 11.42 -7.11
N THR A 120 -21.32 12.11 -6.01
CA THR A 120 -21.63 13.54 -5.88
C THR A 120 -20.52 14.41 -6.49
N VAL A 121 -20.93 15.31 -7.36
CA VAL A 121 -20.06 16.24 -8.11
C VAL A 121 -19.19 17.11 -7.19
N LEU A 122 -19.65 17.39 -5.96
CA LEU A 122 -18.92 18.23 -5.01
C LEU A 122 -17.67 17.53 -4.44
N MET A 123 -17.73 16.21 -4.21
CA MET A 123 -16.58 15.41 -3.76
C MET A 123 -15.55 15.17 -4.87
N GLN A 124 -15.95 15.22 -6.14
CA GLN A 124 -15.04 15.07 -7.27
C GLN A 124 -14.03 16.22 -7.36
N ARG A 125 -14.40 17.44 -6.99
CA ARG A 125 -13.54 18.63 -7.08
C ARG A 125 -12.41 18.67 -6.03
N PHE A 126 -12.56 17.99 -4.89
CA PHE A 126 -11.59 17.94 -3.79
C PHE A 126 -11.09 16.51 -3.51
N SER A 127 -11.29 15.59 -4.46
CA SER A 127 -10.89 14.20 -4.29
C SER A 127 -9.37 14.04 -4.41
N PRO A 128 -8.75 13.04 -3.75
CA PRO A 128 -7.35 12.70 -3.97
C PRO A 128 -7.01 12.48 -5.45
N ALA A 129 -7.96 11.95 -6.25
CA ALA A 129 -7.82 11.78 -7.69
C ALA A 129 -7.55 13.11 -8.43
N GLN A 130 -8.28 14.18 -8.09
CA GLN A 130 -8.04 15.50 -8.70
C GLN A 130 -6.71 16.10 -8.26
N THR A 131 -6.32 15.88 -7.01
CA THR A 131 -5.01 16.32 -6.51
C THR A 131 -3.88 15.62 -7.27
N SER A 132 -4.02 14.31 -7.53
CA SER A 132 -3.06 13.52 -8.31
C SER A 132 -2.90 14.06 -9.73
N ARG A 133 -4.00 14.34 -10.43
CA ARG A 133 -3.96 14.90 -11.80
C ARG A 133 -3.28 16.25 -11.90
N ARG A 134 -3.39 17.08 -10.86
CA ARG A 134 -2.90 18.46 -10.86
C ARG A 134 -1.51 18.62 -10.26
N ARG A 135 -0.94 17.57 -9.70
CA ARG A 135 0.39 17.68 -9.10
C ARG A 135 1.44 17.91 -10.17
N ARG A 136 2.49 18.68 -9.82
CA ARG A 136 3.65 18.86 -10.68
C ARG A 136 4.28 17.50 -10.96
N ASP A 137 4.65 17.24 -12.20
CA ASP A 137 5.21 15.98 -12.69
C ASP A 137 6.48 16.13 -13.51
N GLN A 138 6.98 17.38 -13.67
CA GLN A 138 8.18 17.68 -14.44
C GLN A 138 9.07 18.70 -13.72
N TRP A 139 10.37 18.52 -13.82
CA TRP A 139 11.41 19.35 -13.22
C TRP A 139 12.62 19.39 -14.15
N ASP A 140 13.45 20.44 -14.02
CA ASP A 140 14.62 20.63 -14.86
C ASP A 140 15.75 19.67 -14.53
N ASP A 141 15.90 19.30 -13.25
CA ASP A 141 16.91 18.37 -12.77
C ASP A 141 16.46 17.66 -11.49
N ARG A 142 17.29 16.68 -11.05
CA ARG A 142 17.05 15.88 -9.85
C ARG A 142 17.04 16.70 -8.56
N GLU A 143 17.88 17.74 -8.47
CA GLU A 143 17.91 18.63 -7.30
C GLU A 143 16.63 19.44 -7.19
N ALA A 144 16.09 19.94 -8.29
CA ALA A 144 14.79 20.60 -8.34
C ALA A 144 13.64 19.67 -7.88
N VAL A 145 13.71 18.37 -8.20
CA VAL A 145 12.78 17.37 -7.65
C VAL A 145 12.91 17.30 -6.13
N TYR A 146 14.13 17.13 -5.62
CA TYR A 146 14.39 17.01 -4.19
C TYR A 146 13.88 18.24 -3.42
N GLN A 147 14.24 19.44 -3.86
CA GLN A 147 13.81 20.71 -3.24
C GLN A 147 12.28 20.86 -3.26
N HIS A 148 11.65 20.47 -4.37
CA HIS A 148 10.20 20.52 -4.50
C HIS A 148 9.49 19.64 -3.45
N PHE A 149 9.96 18.41 -3.22
CA PHE A 149 9.35 17.53 -2.25
C PHE A 149 9.76 17.86 -0.82
N ALA A 150 11.02 18.18 -0.55
CA ALA A 150 11.52 18.58 0.76
C ALA A 150 10.78 19.81 1.32
N GLY A 151 10.39 20.75 0.45
CA GLY A 151 9.62 21.93 0.83
C GLY A 151 8.13 21.68 1.17
N LYS A 152 7.61 20.48 0.97
CA LYS A 152 6.21 20.17 1.23
C LYS A 152 5.99 19.59 2.62
N LYS A 153 4.95 20.06 3.33
CA LYS A 153 4.56 19.56 4.67
C LYS A 153 4.38 18.06 4.75
N LEU A 154 3.90 17.44 3.67
CA LEU A 154 3.68 15.98 3.60
C LEU A 154 4.99 15.20 3.77
N PHE A 155 6.08 15.71 3.22
CA PHE A 155 7.40 15.06 3.20
C PHE A 155 8.31 15.54 4.35
N ALA A 156 7.94 16.59 5.07
CA ALA A 156 8.75 17.19 6.13
C ALA A 156 9.03 16.23 7.32
N ARG A 157 8.23 15.17 7.45
CA ARG A 157 8.37 14.17 8.51
C ARG A 157 9.04 12.88 8.04
N TRP A 158 9.33 12.77 6.75
CA TRP A 158 9.93 11.55 6.21
C TRP A 158 11.37 11.39 6.68
N ASP A 159 11.79 10.15 6.80
CA ASP A 159 13.21 9.82 6.94
C ASP A 159 13.97 10.42 5.72
N PRO A 160 15.09 11.11 5.94
CA PRO A 160 15.83 11.77 4.85
C PRO A 160 16.29 10.80 3.75
N GLN A 161 16.59 9.54 4.09
CA GLN A 161 16.97 8.54 3.09
C GLN A 161 15.76 8.10 2.27
N VAL A 162 14.59 7.94 2.89
CA VAL A 162 13.34 7.61 2.18
C VAL A 162 12.95 8.70 1.20
N LEU A 163 13.16 9.98 1.56
CA LEU A 163 12.93 11.07 0.61
C LEU A 163 13.90 11.00 -0.59
N ARG A 164 15.17 10.69 -0.34
CA ARG A 164 16.15 10.45 -1.44
C ARG A 164 15.73 9.26 -2.30
N ASP A 165 15.37 8.14 -1.69
CA ASP A 165 14.90 6.96 -2.41
C ASP A 165 13.67 7.28 -3.29
N TYR A 166 12.75 8.13 -2.79
CA TYR A 166 11.60 8.60 -3.57
C TYR A 166 12.01 9.48 -4.76
N VAL A 167 12.98 10.37 -4.59
CA VAL A 167 13.51 11.18 -5.70
C VAL A 167 14.20 10.28 -6.72
N ASP A 168 14.99 9.30 -6.27
CA ASP A 168 15.81 8.45 -7.14
C ASP A 168 14.99 7.42 -7.92
N HIS A 169 13.94 6.90 -7.33
CA HIS A 169 13.13 5.81 -7.91
C HIS A 169 11.71 6.23 -8.26
N GLY A 170 11.22 7.28 -7.64
CA GLY A 170 9.89 7.88 -7.93
C GLY A 170 9.89 8.87 -9.07
N THR A 171 11.08 9.18 -9.63
CA THR A 171 11.23 10.00 -10.84
C THR A 171 12.21 9.36 -11.82
N VAL A 172 12.14 9.77 -13.08
CA VAL A 172 12.99 9.29 -14.17
C VAL A 172 13.46 10.47 -15.01
N ASP A 173 14.69 10.41 -15.50
CA ASP A 173 15.17 11.32 -16.55
C ASP A 173 14.52 10.91 -17.89
N ALA A 174 13.86 11.87 -18.52
CA ALA A 174 13.24 11.74 -19.82
C ALA A 174 13.78 12.86 -20.73
N ASP A 175 14.89 12.58 -21.39
CA ASP A 175 15.58 13.49 -22.32
C ASP A 175 15.95 14.84 -21.70
N GLY A 176 16.55 14.83 -20.51
CA GLY A 176 16.96 16.02 -19.78
C GLY A 176 15.84 16.73 -19.00
N THR A 177 14.65 16.12 -18.93
CA THR A 177 13.55 16.57 -18.09
C THR A 177 13.21 15.48 -17.09
N TRP A 178 13.30 15.75 -15.81
CA TRP A 178 12.92 14.80 -14.76
C TRP A 178 11.40 14.72 -14.62
N ARG A 179 10.85 13.51 -14.67
CA ARG A 179 9.39 13.25 -14.61
C ARG A 179 9.05 12.26 -13.52
N LEU A 180 7.79 12.32 -13.05
CA LEU A 180 7.29 11.27 -12.15
C LEU A 180 7.33 9.91 -12.85
N ALA A 181 7.89 8.91 -12.17
CA ALA A 181 7.87 7.51 -12.61
C ALA A 181 6.48 6.87 -12.46
N PHE A 182 5.65 7.41 -11.56
CA PHE A 182 4.28 6.98 -11.35
C PHE A 182 3.32 7.87 -12.15
N ASP A 183 2.60 7.29 -13.10
CA ASP A 183 1.68 8.02 -13.97
C ASP A 183 0.51 8.61 -13.16
N ARG A 184 0.24 9.92 -13.34
CA ARG A 184 -0.81 10.66 -12.62
C ARG A 184 -2.22 10.17 -12.96
N GLU A 185 -2.46 9.72 -14.19
CA GLU A 185 -3.77 9.19 -14.59
C GLU A 185 -4.02 7.82 -13.97
N ILE A 186 -2.99 6.97 -13.91
CA ILE A 186 -3.07 5.67 -13.21
C ILE A 186 -3.30 5.91 -11.72
N GLU A 187 -2.55 6.82 -11.10
CA GLU A 187 -2.72 7.21 -9.70
C GLU A 187 -4.15 7.68 -9.41
N SER A 188 -4.67 8.58 -10.23
CA SER A 188 -6.03 9.10 -10.14
C SER A 188 -7.08 8.01 -10.29
N ARG A 189 -6.91 7.13 -11.29
CA ARG A 189 -7.82 6.03 -11.58
C ARG A 189 -7.91 5.02 -10.44
N ILE A 190 -6.80 4.77 -9.75
CA ILE A 190 -6.78 3.94 -8.53
C ILE A 190 -7.72 4.54 -7.47
N TYR A 191 -7.67 5.85 -7.22
CA TYR A 191 -8.59 6.51 -6.28
C TYR A 191 -10.06 6.48 -6.73
N GLU A 192 -10.31 6.64 -8.03
CA GLU A 192 -11.68 6.64 -8.58
C GLU A 192 -12.35 5.25 -8.51
N THR A 193 -11.55 4.20 -8.54
CA THR A 193 -12.02 2.81 -8.63
C THR A 193 -11.88 2.02 -7.33
N LEU A 194 -11.70 2.71 -6.17
CA LEU A 194 -11.57 2.10 -4.85
C LEU A 194 -12.61 0.97 -4.62
N PRO A 195 -12.21 -0.16 -4.01
CA PRO A 195 -13.13 -1.25 -3.71
C PRO A 195 -14.26 -0.82 -2.77
N HIS A 196 -15.48 -1.00 -3.22
CA HIS A 196 -16.70 -0.75 -2.44
C HIS A 196 -17.47 -2.04 -2.12
N ASN A 197 -16.93 -3.18 -2.54
CA ASN A 197 -17.55 -4.51 -2.37
C ASN A 197 -16.76 -5.42 -1.41
N LEU A 198 -15.82 -4.86 -0.62
CA LEU A 198 -14.89 -5.62 0.22
C LEU A 198 -15.62 -6.49 1.26
N ASP A 199 -16.66 -5.97 1.91
CA ASP A 199 -17.51 -6.75 2.83
C ASP A 199 -18.14 -7.98 2.16
N ARG A 200 -18.65 -7.80 0.93
CA ARG A 200 -19.24 -8.90 0.15
C ARG A 200 -18.17 -9.92 -0.24
N LEU A 201 -16.99 -9.44 -0.63
CA LEU A 201 -15.85 -10.29 -0.95
C LEU A 201 -15.46 -11.15 0.24
N LEU A 202 -15.26 -10.55 1.43
CA LEU A 202 -14.80 -11.26 2.63
C LEU A 202 -15.88 -12.23 3.19
N ARG A 203 -17.18 -11.93 3.02
CA ARG A 203 -18.23 -12.89 3.34
C ARG A 203 -18.22 -14.10 2.41
N ARG A 204 -17.95 -13.88 1.11
CA ARG A 204 -17.92 -14.95 0.12
C ARG A 204 -16.63 -15.77 0.17
N HIS A 205 -15.53 -15.11 0.50
CA HIS A 205 -14.19 -15.66 0.58
C HIS A 205 -13.55 -15.26 1.93
N PRO A 206 -13.91 -15.94 3.03
CA PRO A 206 -13.31 -15.65 4.32
C PRO A 206 -11.82 -15.97 4.31
N LEU A 207 -11.03 -15.15 5.02
CA LEU A 207 -9.60 -15.37 5.14
C LEU A 207 -9.30 -16.73 5.78
N LYS A 208 -8.37 -17.45 5.18
CA LYS A 208 -7.85 -18.73 5.67
C LYS A 208 -6.49 -18.62 6.37
N CYS A 209 -5.89 -17.42 6.35
CA CYS A 209 -4.62 -17.14 7.01
C CYS A 209 -4.79 -16.03 8.08
N PRO A 210 -3.87 -15.93 9.05
CA PRO A 210 -3.89 -14.87 10.03
C PRO A 210 -3.62 -13.50 9.38
N LEU A 211 -4.20 -12.46 10.00
CA LEU A 211 -4.02 -11.08 9.59
C LEU A 211 -3.61 -10.23 10.80
N ALA A 212 -2.67 -9.33 10.61
CA ALA A 212 -2.31 -8.26 11.55
C ALA A 212 -2.46 -6.89 10.88
N PHE A 213 -2.72 -5.88 11.70
CA PHE A 213 -2.82 -4.49 11.28
C PHE A 213 -1.82 -3.63 12.05
N VAL A 214 -1.10 -2.79 11.34
CA VAL A 214 -0.24 -1.75 11.92
C VAL A 214 -0.76 -0.40 11.45
N GLY A 215 -1.12 0.48 12.37
CA GLY A 215 -1.71 1.80 12.07
C GLY A 215 -0.90 2.96 12.62
N GLY A 216 -1.05 4.13 12.00
CA GLY A 216 -0.48 5.39 12.49
C GLY A 216 -1.42 6.07 13.50
N LEU A 217 -0.93 6.43 14.68
CA LEU A 217 -1.72 7.15 15.70
C LEU A 217 -2.29 8.49 15.20
N GLN A 218 -1.64 9.10 14.22
CA GLN A 218 -2.01 10.39 13.65
C GLN A 218 -2.63 10.25 12.26
N SER A 219 -2.97 9.02 11.81
CA SER A 219 -3.58 8.77 10.50
C SER A 219 -4.94 9.48 10.38
N ALA A 220 -5.04 10.36 9.42
CA ALA A 220 -6.30 11.01 9.05
C ALA A 220 -7.23 10.03 8.31
N GLU A 221 -6.66 9.12 7.53
CA GLU A 221 -7.35 8.09 6.76
C GLU A 221 -8.12 7.15 7.68
N MET A 222 -7.53 6.72 8.80
CA MET A 222 -8.24 5.92 9.81
C MET A 222 -9.41 6.69 10.43
N LYS A 223 -9.24 7.98 10.71
CA LYS A 223 -10.31 8.82 11.27
C LYS A 223 -11.45 8.99 10.27
N GLN A 224 -11.14 9.19 8.99
CA GLN A 224 -12.12 9.35 7.91
C GLN A 224 -13.01 8.11 7.72
N VAL A 225 -12.45 6.91 7.89
CA VAL A 225 -13.23 5.66 7.80
C VAL A 225 -14.00 5.32 9.09
N GLY A 226 -13.87 6.15 10.11
CA GLY A 226 -14.56 5.99 11.39
C GLY A 226 -13.87 5.06 12.38
N GLY A 227 -12.54 4.98 12.31
CA GLY A 227 -11.71 4.26 13.25
C GLY A 227 -11.33 2.85 12.77
N ILE A 228 -10.81 2.04 13.69
CA ILE A 228 -10.18 0.74 13.40
C ILE A 228 -11.05 -0.46 13.73
N ASP A 229 -12.25 -0.29 14.30
CA ASP A 229 -13.04 -1.40 14.86
C ASP A 229 -13.28 -2.55 13.88
N SER A 230 -13.62 -2.24 12.63
CA SER A 230 -13.85 -3.26 11.61
C SER A 230 -12.56 -3.99 11.25
N THR A 231 -11.45 -3.26 11.16
CA THR A 231 -10.13 -3.81 10.90
C THR A 231 -9.62 -4.63 12.09
N ALA A 232 -9.82 -4.16 13.32
CA ALA A 232 -9.44 -4.86 14.55
C ALA A 232 -10.19 -6.19 14.69
N ARG A 233 -11.48 -6.22 14.38
CA ARG A 233 -12.26 -7.47 14.33
C ARG A 233 -11.71 -8.44 13.28
N LEU A 234 -11.39 -7.95 12.09
CA LEU A 234 -10.80 -8.77 11.01
C LEU A 234 -9.43 -9.31 11.42
N ALA A 235 -8.61 -8.48 12.08
CA ALA A 235 -7.30 -8.85 12.61
C ALA A 235 -7.38 -9.70 13.89
N ARG A 236 -8.59 -9.94 14.42
CA ARG A 236 -8.79 -10.64 15.71
C ARG A 236 -7.95 -10.04 16.84
N GLY A 237 -7.93 -8.72 16.93
CA GLY A 237 -7.19 -7.96 17.93
C GLY A 237 -5.68 -7.83 17.68
N ARG A 238 -5.13 -8.38 16.59
CA ARG A 238 -3.70 -8.22 16.24
C ARG A 238 -3.47 -6.84 15.63
N VAL A 239 -3.47 -5.83 16.49
CA VAL A 239 -3.34 -4.42 16.11
C VAL A 239 -2.15 -3.84 16.84
N THR A 240 -1.27 -3.20 16.08
CA THR A 240 -0.15 -2.40 16.60
C THR A 240 -0.33 -0.97 16.12
N MET A 241 -0.14 -0.01 17.02
CA MET A 241 -0.20 1.42 16.69
C MET A 241 1.20 2.01 16.81
N LEU A 242 1.64 2.70 15.77
CA LEU A 242 2.90 3.44 15.75
C LEU A 242 2.62 4.94 15.76
N GLU A 243 3.51 5.69 16.37
CA GLU A 243 3.51 7.14 16.23
C GLU A 243 3.83 7.50 14.77
N GLY A 244 2.97 8.28 14.15
CA GLY A 244 3.10 8.73 12.76
C GLY A 244 1.76 8.94 12.08
N THR A 245 1.80 9.52 10.89
CA THR A 245 0.63 9.73 10.02
C THR A 245 0.33 8.47 9.22
N HIS A 246 -0.56 8.57 8.22
CA HIS A 246 -0.73 7.52 7.20
C HIS A 246 0.58 7.09 6.55
N LEU A 247 1.55 7.98 6.49
CA LEU A 247 2.85 7.76 5.87
C LEU A 247 3.94 7.32 6.86
N PHE A 248 3.56 6.77 8.02
CA PHE A 248 4.55 6.29 9.00
C PHE A 248 5.58 5.29 8.43
N PRO A 249 5.29 4.49 7.38
CA PRO A 249 6.34 3.66 6.77
C PRO A 249 7.50 4.47 6.17
N MET A 250 7.23 5.71 5.75
CA MET A 250 8.24 6.66 5.26
C MET A 250 8.82 7.51 6.39
N GLU A 251 8.02 7.83 7.40
CA GLU A 251 8.44 8.65 8.54
C GLU A 251 9.33 7.87 9.51
N LYS A 252 9.03 6.59 9.72
CA LYS A 252 9.67 5.70 10.71
C LYS A 252 9.91 4.30 10.12
N PRO A 253 10.72 4.18 9.06
CA PRO A 253 10.87 2.93 8.31
C PRO A 253 11.42 1.77 9.15
N LEU A 254 12.36 2.04 10.08
CA LEU A 254 12.94 1.00 10.93
C LEU A 254 11.96 0.50 12.00
N ALA A 255 11.18 1.40 12.60
CA ALA A 255 10.12 1.03 13.54
C ALA A 255 9.00 0.26 12.84
N THR A 256 8.67 0.63 11.59
CA THR A 256 7.71 -0.10 10.77
C THR A 256 8.19 -1.52 10.47
N ALA A 257 9.45 -1.70 10.11
CA ALA A 257 10.03 -3.03 9.90
C ALA A 257 9.98 -3.88 11.18
N ALA A 258 10.28 -3.29 12.33
CA ALA A 258 10.19 -3.98 13.62
C ALA A 258 8.73 -4.36 13.97
N ALA A 259 7.76 -3.51 13.69
CA ALA A 259 6.34 -3.80 13.92
C ALA A 259 5.82 -4.92 12.99
N ILE A 260 6.29 -4.95 11.72
CA ILE A 260 6.00 -6.06 10.80
C ILE A 260 6.55 -7.37 11.40
N GLU A 261 7.82 -7.40 11.78
CA GLU A 261 8.44 -8.59 12.39
C GLU A 261 7.70 -9.04 13.66
N ALA A 262 7.38 -8.11 14.56
CA ALA A 262 6.61 -8.42 15.78
C ALA A 262 5.23 -9.01 15.44
N SER A 263 4.56 -8.47 14.42
CA SER A 263 3.28 -9.01 13.93
C SER A 263 3.42 -10.44 13.42
N LEU A 264 4.49 -10.73 12.65
CA LEU A 264 4.77 -12.08 12.14
C LEU A 264 5.01 -13.07 13.26
N ARG A 265 5.88 -12.72 14.22
CA ARG A 265 6.15 -13.53 15.41
C ARG A 265 4.87 -13.77 16.23
N GLY A 266 4.02 -12.75 16.41
CA GLY A 266 2.72 -12.88 17.07
C GLY A 266 1.72 -13.76 16.33
N MET A 267 1.97 -14.08 15.07
CA MET A 267 1.20 -15.03 14.26
C MET A 267 1.86 -16.41 14.14
N GLY A 268 3.02 -16.63 14.77
CA GLY A 268 3.76 -17.90 14.73
C GLY A 268 4.54 -18.10 13.42
N ILE A 269 4.98 -17.01 12.79
CA ILE A 269 5.65 -17.02 11.47
C ILE A 269 7.10 -16.53 11.59
#